data_64a9f38ab11518af013265cae423b093
#
_entry.id   64a9f38ab11518af013265cae423b093
#
_cell.length_a   1.000
_cell.length_b   1.000
_cell.length_c   1.000
_cell.angle_alpha   90.00
_cell.angle_beta   90.00
_cell.angle_gamma   90.00
#
_symmetry.space_group_name_H-M   'P 1'
#
loop_
_entity.id
_entity.type
_entity.pdbx_description
1 polymer ?
#
loop_
_entity_poly.entity_id
_entity_poly.type
_entity_poly.pdbx_seq_one_letter_code
_entity_poly.pdbx_strand_id
1 'polypeptide(L)'
;VPEERQLYIRKNVELVKHGYTEGCQGCNAARAGSAARAHSSECRVRITSAMEDDEAGLVRVAIDNLKKNKRKPEDEDEEAPPAVRPRDNSAAGAGASSSSARPAVIEETMDISELCVNLSAMGEGVVHVSELFGPGRSTSRASAFDLMPGMAMDLRTGFDFNMEQDRVRARAIIEEEKPWLIVGSPMCAAFSPLMALSPKTDKVKQAMVQGVQHLFFVCEIYKTQISSGRFFLHEHPKAATSWGLWMVKEVLDMEGVVTVDCDQCAFGLWCTDCLG
;
A
#
# COMPACT_ATOMS: atom_id res chain seq x y z
N VAL A 1 -25.59 -3.98 -18.14
CA VAL A 1 -24.35 -3.70 -17.40
C VAL A 1 -24.70 -2.57 -16.45
N PRO A 2 -24.57 -2.73 -15.11
CA PRO A 2 -24.79 -1.65 -14.16
C PRO A 2 -23.83 -0.50 -14.49
N GLU A 3 -24.36 0.72 -14.64
CA GLU A 3 -23.53 1.90 -14.82
C GLU A 3 -22.57 2.04 -13.65
N GLU A 4 -21.29 2.12 -13.93
CA GLU A 4 -20.24 2.30 -12.94
C GLU A 4 -20.50 3.61 -12.19
N ARG A 5 -20.64 3.55 -10.87
CA ARG A 5 -20.93 4.73 -10.06
C ARG A 5 -19.79 5.72 -10.16
N GLN A 6 -20.06 6.84 -10.79
CA GLN A 6 -19.09 7.89 -11.06
C GLN A 6 -18.87 8.79 -9.83
N LEU A 7 -17.66 9.35 -9.70
CA LEU A 7 -17.32 10.29 -8.64
C LEU A 7 -18.29 11.49 -8.65
N TYR A 8 -18.85 11.82 -7.50
CA TYR A 8 -19.73 12.99 -7.37
C TYR A 8 -18.90 14.29 -7.33
N ILE A 9 -19.10 15.17 -8.30
CA ILE A 9 -18.46 16.49 -8.39
C ILE A 9 -19.25 17.49 -7.54
N ARG A 10 -18.63 18.04 -6.50
CA ARG A 10 -19.26 19.02 -5.59
C ARG A 10 -19.11 20.43 -6.14
N LYS A 11 -20.25 21.15 -6.22
CA LYS A 11 -20.28 22.52 -6.72
C LYS A 11 -19.34 23.46 -5.95
N ASN A 12 -19.38 23.39 -4.62
CA ASN A 12 -18.67 24.32 -3.74
C ASN A 12 -17.22 23.90 -3.43
N VAL A 13 -16.72 22.84 -4.03
CA VAL A 13 -15.36 22.33 -3.81
C VAL A 13 -14.66 22.16 -5.15
N GLU A 14 -14.98 21.10 -5.89
CA GLU A 14 -14.27 20.78 -7.13
C GLU A 14 -14.49 21.80 -8.22
N LEU A 15 -15.74 22.27 -8.41
CA LEU A 15 -16.01 23.29 -9.46
C LEU A 15 -15.46 24.67 -9.10
N VAL A 16 -15.36 25.00 -7.81
CA VAL A 16 -14.71 26.25 -7.37
C VAL A 16 -13.20 26.16 -7.60
N LYS A 17 -12.58 25.03 -7.25
CA LYS A 17 -11.14 24.86 -7.33
C LYS A 17 -10.63 24.64 -8.76
N HIS A 18 -11.30 23.77 -9.53
CA HIS A 18 -10.84 23.33 -10.85
C HIS A 18 -11.64 23.96 -12.01
N GLY A 19 -12.57 24.85 -11.71
CA GLY A 19 -13.36 25.56 -12.71
C GLY A 19 -14.48 24.71 -13.34
N TYR A 20 -15.26 25.36 -14.16
CA TYR A 20 -16.39 24.77 -14.88
C TYR A 20 -15.96 24.32 -16.27
N THR A 21 -16.58 23.24 -16.78
CA THR A 21 -16.38 22.78 -18.16
C THR A 21 -17.43 23.44 -19.05
N GLU A 22 -16.99 24.07 -20.13
CA GLU A 22 -17.86 24.66 -21.14
C GLU A 22 -18.70 23.58 -21.82
N GLY A 23 -19.97 23.90 -22.13
CA GLY A 23 -20.89 22.96 -22.75
C GLY A 23 -21.44 21.84 -21.83
N CYS A 24 -20.89 21.65 -20.63
CA CYS A 24 -21.34 20.65 -19.70
C CYS A 24 -22.65 21.05 -19.01
N GLN A 25 -23.72 20.25 -19.15
CA GLN A 25 -25.02 20.53 -18.54
C GLN A 25 -24.97 20.62 -17.02
N GLY A 26 -24.18 19.75 -16.36
CA GLY A 26 -23.97 19.79 -14.91
C GLY A 26 -23.30 21.07 -14.44
N CYS A 27 -22.28 21.55 -15.18
CA CYS A 27 -21.59 22.80 -14.91
C CYS A 27 -22.52 24.02 -15.11
N ASN A 28 -23.31 24.03 -16.19
CA ASN A 28 -24.26 25.09 -16.48
C ASN A 28 -25.34 25.16 -15.39
N ALA A 29 -25.90 24.02 -14.97
CA ALA A 29 -26.87 23.96 -13.87
C ALA A 29 -26.26 24.45 -12.55
N ALA A 30 -25.01 24.10 -12.26
CA ALA A 30 -24.32 24.56 -11.08
C ALA A 30 -24.05 26.06 -11.08
N ARG A 31 -23.68 26.67 -12.23
CA ARG A 31 -23.55 28.13 -12.39
C ARG A 31 -24.89 28.84 -12.19
N ALA A 32 -25.93 28.33 -12.82
CA ALA A 32 -27.26 28.96 -12.76
C ALA A 32 -27.96 28.79 -11.41
N GLY A 33 -27.39 27.99 -10.48
CA GLY A 33 -28.07 27.68 -9.22
C GLY A 33 -29.35 26.85 -9.39
N SER A 34 -29.53 26.22 -10.56
CA SER A 34 -30.69 25.39 -10.88
C SER A 34 -30.53 23.95 -10.34
N ALA A 35 -31.57 23.12 -10.54
CA ALA A 35 -31.54 21.71 -10.12
C ALA A 35 -30.30 20.98 -10.67
N ALA A 36 -29.68 20.15 -9.85
CA ALA A 36 -28.46 19.43 -10.21
C ALA A 36 -28.68 18.54 -11.43
N ARG A 37 -27.75 18.61 -12.39
CA ARG A 37 -27.72 17.77 -13.59
C ARG A 37 -26.43 16.96 -13.64
N ALA A 38 -26.45 15.85 -14.37
CA ALA A 38 -25.25 15.05 -14.58
C ALA A 38 -24.19 15.83 -15.35
N HIS A 39 -22.92 15.68 -14.94
CA HIS A 39 -21.78 16.19 -15.67
C HIS A 39 -21.44 15.27 -16.85
N SER A 40 -20.97 15.84 -17.96
CA SER A 40 -20.53 15.06 -19.13
C SER A 40 -19.29 14.21 -18.79
N SER A 41 -18.99 13.20 -19.62
CA SER A 41 -17.81 12.33 -19.48
C SER A 41 -16.52 13.16 -19.52
N GLU A 42 -16.41 14.09 -20.46
CA GLU A 42 -15.24 14.96 -20.61
C GLU A 42 -15.04 15.86 -19.38
N CYS A 43 -16.15 16.39 -18.84
CA CYS A 43 -16.09 17.16 -17.60
C CYS A 43 -15.57 16.32 -16.43
N ARG A 44 -16.05 15.09 -16.32
CA ARG A 44 -15.63 14.18 -15.24
C ARG A 44 -14.17 13.83 -15.36
N VAL A 45 -13.69 13.43 -16.54
CA VAL A 45 -12.27 13.14 -16.79
C VAL A 45 -11.41 14.36 -16.42
N ARG A 46 -11.75 15.55 -16.95
CA ARG A 46 -11.02 16.78 -16.65
C ARG A 46 -10.94 17.09 -15.15
N ILE A 47 -12.08 16.98 -14.44
CA ILE A 47 -12.10 17.29 -13.01
C ILE A 47 -11.35 16.21 -12.22
N THR A 48 -11.49 14.93 -12.57
CA THR A 48 -10.76 13.85 -11.89
C THR A 48 -9.25 14.02 -12.08
N SER A 49 -8.79 14.25 -13.30
CA SER A 49 -7.38 14.50 -13.58
C SER A 49 -6.87 15.74 -12.81
N ALA A 50 -7.60 16.85 -12.84
CA ALA A 50 -7.22 18.05 -12.07
C ALA A 50 -7.23 17.83 -10.53
N MET A 51 -7.98 16.85 -10.03
CA MET A 51 -7.94 16.46 -8.62
C MET A 51 -6.70 15.62 -8.30
N GLU A 52 -6.15 14.92 -9.27
CA GLU A 52 -4.92 14.12 -9.13
C GLU A 52 -3.67 15.01 -9.00
N ASP A 53 -3.76 16.28 -9.38
CA ASP A 53 -2.68 17.27 -9.21
C ASP A 53 -2.54 17.78 -7.76
N ASP A 54 -3.45 17.42 -6.86
CA ASP A 54 -3.37 17.83 -5.45
C ASP A 54 -3.68 16.67 -4.48
N GLU A 55 -2.98 16.66 -3.34
CA GLU A 55 -3.06 15.59 -2.35
C GLU A 55 -4.48 15.33 -1.83
N ALA A 56 -5.25 16.38 -1.55
CA ALA A 56 -6.62 16.25 -1.06
C ALA A 56 -7.57 15.64 -2.11
N GLY A 57 -7.35 15.99 -3.37
CA GLY A 57 -8.06 15.42 -4.52
C GLY A 57 -7.70 13.95 -4.73
N LEU A 58 -6.41 13.61 -4.72
CA LEU A 58 -5.91 12.25 -4.82
C LEU A 58 -6.52 11.34 -3.75
N VAL A 59 -6.47 11.74 -2.50
CA VAL A 59 -7.07 11.00 -1.38
C VAL A 59 -8.56 10.74 -1.63
N ARG A 60 -9.27 11.73 -2.13
CA ARG A 60 -10.70 11.58 -2.40
C ARG A 60 -10.99 10.62 -3.54
N VAL A 61 -10.23 10.69 -4.63
CA VAL A 61 -10.32 9.76 -5.76
C VAL A 61 -10.04 8.32 -5.29
N ALA A 62 -8.99 8.13 -4.50
CA ALA A 62 -8.61 6.84 -3.94
C ALA A 62 -9.72 6.23 -3.05
N ILE A 63 -10.30 7.03 -2.15
CA ILE A 63 -11.41 6.60 -1.30
C ILE A 63 -12.67 6.23 -2.12
N ASP A 64 -12.95 6.96 -3.20
CA ASP A 64 -14.09 6.64 -4.08
C ASP A 64 -13.86 5.32 -4.82
N ASN A 65 -12.65 5.08 -5.30
CA ASN A 65 -12.26 3.83 -5.95
C ASN A 65 -12.36 2.62 -5.01
N LEU A 66 -11.93 2.74 -3.75
CA LEU A 66 -12.13 1.68 -2.74
C LEU A 66 -13.60 1.33 -2.54
N LYS A 67 -14.50 2.33 -2.58
CA LYS A 67 -15.95 2.09 -2.45
C LYS A 67 -16.54 1.38 -3.66
N LYS A 68 -15.99 1.61 -4.86
CA LYS A 68 -16.39 0.93 -6.10
C LYS A 68 -15.96 -0.53 -6.08
N ASN A 69 -14.71 -0.80 -5.70
CA ASN A 69 -14.16 -2.16 -5.65
C ASN A 69 -14.91 -3.07 -4.65
N LYS A 70 -15.36 -2.53 -3.50
CA LYS A 70 -16.16 -3.28 -2.53
C LYS A 70 -17.55 -3.73 -3.04
N ARG A 71 -17.99 -3.26 -4.21
CA ARG A 71 -19.32 -3.57 -4.78
C ARG A 71 -19.28 -4.47 -6.01
N LYS A 72 -18.09 -4.77 -6.55
CA LYS A 72 -17.95 -5.87 -7.50
C LYS A 72 -18.06 -7.15 -6.68
N PRO A 73 -19.05 -8.04 -6.97
CA PRO A 73 -18.96 -9.40 -6.48
C PRO A 73 -17.63 -9.96 -6.98
N GLU A 74 -16.92 -10.66 -6.13
CA GLU A 74 -15.84 -11.55 -6.55
C GLU A 74 -16.52 -12.73 -7.27
N ASP A 75 -16.97 -12.49 -8.51
CA ASP A 75 -17.24 -13.54 -9.46
C ASP A 75 -15.89 -13.88 -10.05
N GLU A 76 -15.28 -14.90 -9.48
CA GLU A 76 -14.50 -15.87 -10.22
C GLU A 76 -13.67 -16.71 -9.26
N ASP A 77 -14.08 -17.95 -9.11
CA ASP A 77 -13.35 -19.18 -8.88
C ASP A 77 -11.81 -19.07 -8.67
N GLU A 78 -11.37 -18.57 -7.52
CA GLU A 78 -10.11 -19.03 -6.94
C GLU A 78 -10.47 -20.24 -6.06
N GLU A 79 -10.26 -21.42 -6.62
CA GLU A 79 -10.35 -22.72 -5.95
C GLU A 79 -9.52 -22.63 -4.65
N ALA A 80 -10.21 -22.59 -3.52
CA ALA A 80 -9.58 -22.48 -2.22
C ALA A 80 -8.59 -23.63 -2.07
N PRO A 81 -7.32 -23.37 -1.66
CA PRO A 81 -6.37 -24.44 -1.41
C PRO A 81 -6.93 -25.37 -0.35
N PRO A 82 -6.82 -26.71 -0.52
CA PRO A 82 -7.41 -27.68 0.37
C PRO A 82 -6.93 -27.47 1.79
N ALA A 83 -7.87 -27.38 2.73
CA ALA A 83 -7.62 -27.22 4.15
C ALA A 83 -6.65 -28.29 4.62
N VAL A 84 -5.47 -27.89 5.08
CA VAL A 84 -4.49 -28.78 5.72
C VAL A 84 -5.07 -29.19 7.06
N ARG A 85 -5.53 -30.45 7.14
CA ARG A 85 -5.94 -31.08 8.40
C ARG A 85 -4.70 -31.32 9.27
N PRO A 86 -4.80 -31.21 10.59
CA PRO A 86 -3.70 -31.55 11.50
C PRO A 86 -3.25 -33.00 11.27
N ARG A 87 -1.96 -33.21 11.15
CA ARG A 87 -1.39 -34.56 11.06
C ARG A 87 -1.46 -35.25 12.43
N ASP A 88 -2.29 -36.25 12.52
CA ASP A 88 -2.13 -37.30 13.54
C ASP A 88 -0.85 -38.08 13.28
N ASN A 89 0.03 -38.10 14.25
CA ASN A 89 1.22 -38.95 14.26
C ASN A 89 0.84 -40.36 14.68
N SER A 90 0.56 -41.22 13.72
CA SER A 90 0.71 -42.69 13.95
C SER A 90 0.89 -43.45 12.64
N ALA A 91 2.03 -44.13 12.59
CA ALA A 91 2.38 -45.37 11.86
C ALA A 91 2.36 -45.40 10.31
N ALA A 92 3.57 -45.58 9.82
CA ALA A 92 4.05 -46.54 8.78
C ALA A 92 3.08 -47.11 7.75
N GLY A 93 3.43 -46.97 6.46
CA GLY A 93 2.89 -47.76 5.35
C GLY A 93 3.34 -47.23 4.00
N ALA A 94 4.15 -48.06 3.31
CA ALA A 94 4.74 -47.81 1.99
C ALA A 94 3.69 -47.74 0.86
N GLY A 95 4.02 -46.95 -0.21
CA GLY A 95 3.52 -47.29 -1.52
C GLY A 95 3.04 -46.18 -2.41
N ALA A 96 3.73 -46.03 -3.54
CA ALA A 96 3.30 -45.61 -4.88
C ALA A 96 3.26 -44.10 -5.21
N SER A 97 4.24 -43.78 -6.00
CA SER A 97 4.42 -42.69 -6.95
C SER A 97 3.17 -42.39 -7.81
N SER A 98 2.75 -41.13 -7.84
CA SER A 98 2.16 -40.57 -9.04
C SER A 98 2.66 -39.13 -9.20
N SER A 99 3.43 -38.92 -10.26
CA SER A 99 3.96 -37.63 -10.68
C SER A 99 2.83 -36.77 -11.23
N SER A 100 2.45 -35.72 -10.54
CA SER A 100 1.78 -34.57 -11.15
C SER A 100 2.77 -33.41 -11.17
N ALA A 101 3.09 -32.96 -12.39
CA ALA A 101 4.01 -31.87 -12.63
C ALA A 101 3.46 -30.58 -11.98
N ARG A 102 4.14 -30.09 -10.95
CA ARG A 102 3.98 -28.74 -10.44
C ARG A 102 4.55 -27.78 -11.47
N PRO A 103 3.91 -26.60 -11.74
CA PRO A 103 4.55 -25.57 -12.53
C PRO A 103 5.87 -25.19 -11.84
N ALA A 104 6.92 -25.01 -12.64
CA ALA A 104 8.23 -24.61 -12.16
C ALA A 104 8.11 -23.22 -11.51
N VAL A 105 8.13 -23.20 -10.19
CA VAL A 105 8.49 -22.01 -9.43
C VAL A 105 9.96 -21.77 -9.77
N ILE A 106 10.25 -20.62 -10.35
CA ILE A 106 11.63 -20.17 -10.52
C ILE A 106 12.13 -19.85 -9.12
N GLU A 107 12.73 -20.84 -8.47
CA GLU A 107 13.53 -20.68 -7.27
C GLU A 107 14.90 -20.10 -7.67
N GLU A 108 14.95 -18.87 -8.10
CA GLU A 108 16.11 -18.04 -7.84
C GLU A 108 15.97 -17.51 -6.42
N THR A 109 16.17 -18.39 -5.45
CA THR A 109 16.47 -17.99 -4.08
C THR A 109 17.85 -17.36 -4.10
N MET A 110 17.90 -16.04 -4.23
CA MET A 110 19.11 -15.30 -3.96
C MET A 110 19.50 -15.61 -2.51
N ASP A 111 20.67 -16.24 -2.33
CA ASP A 111 21.16 -16.61 -1.00
C ASP A 111 21.27 -15.30 -0.18
N ILE A 112 20.58 -15.25 0.95
CA ILE A 112 20.61 -14.10 1.86
C ILE A 112 22.06 -13.76 2.25
N SER A 113 22.93 -14.79 2.34
CA SER A 113 24.37 -14.62 2.60
C SER A 113 25.06 -13.87 1.47
N GLU A 114 24.73 -14.15 0.22
CA GLU A 114 25.29 -13.48 -0.95
C GLU A 114 24.77 -12.03 -1.04
N LEU A 115 23.52 -11.82 -0.68
CA LEU A 115 22.92 -10.50 -0.55
C LEU A 115 23.64 -9.66 0.53
N CYS A 116 23.87 -10.23 1.70
CA CYS A 116 24.62 -9.56 2.79
C CYS A 116 26.07 -9.25 2.40
N VAL A 117 26.76 -10.17 1.70
CA VAL A 117 28.12 -9.94 1.20
C VAL A 117 28.15 -8.80 0.18
N ASN A 118 27.22 -8.75 -0.73
CA ASN A 118 27.13 -7.68 -1.71
C ASN A 118 26.82 -6.33 -1.06
N LEU A 119 25.99 -6.30 -0.02
CA LEU A 119 25.69 -5.10 0.75
C LEU A 119 26.90 -4.60 1.53
N SER A 120 27.63 -5.49 2.20
CA SER A 120 28.85 -5.13 2.94
C SER A 120 29.97 -4.65 2.02
N ALA A 121 29.99 -5.06 0.75
CA ALA A 121 30.96 -4.64 -0.26
C ALA A 121 30.67 -3.24 -0.85
N MET A 122 29.54 -2.61 -0.54
CA MET A 122 29.16 -1.30 -1.11
C MET A 122 29.94 -0.10 -0.57
N GLY A 123 30.91 -0.29 0.34
CA GLY A 123 31.82 0.75 0.82
C GLY A 123 31.40 1.43 2.12
N GLU A 124 32.39 2.03 2.80
CA GLU A 124 32.16 2.79 4.04
C GLU A 124 31.28 4.03 3.75
N GLY A 125 30.27 4.27 4.58
CA GLY A 125 29.41 5.45 4.52
C GLY A 125 28.10 5.27 3.76
N VAL A 126 27.82 4.08 3.20
CA VAL A 126 26.53 3.80 2.55
C VAL A 126 25.51 3.38 3.59
N VAL A 127 24.37 4.07 3.64
CA VAL A 127 23.21 3.66 4.46
C VAL A 127 22.53 2.46 3.82
N HIS A 128 22.43 1.36 4.57
CA HIS A 128 21.82 0.14 4.04
C HIS A 128 20.32 0.07 4.28
N VAL A 129 19.83 0.41 5.48
CA VAL A 129 18.43 0.23 5.85
C VAL A 129 17.89 1.45 6.58
N SER A 130 16.80 2.04 6.06
CA SER A 130 16.01 3.08 6.73
C SER A 130 14.56 2.60 6.90
N GLU A 131 13.85 3.13 7.89
CA GLU A 131 12.46 2.77 8.18
C GLU A 131 11.52 3.96 8.01
N LEU A 132 10.35 3.69 7.42
CA LEU A 132 9.19 4.59 7.40
C LEU A 132 8.03 3.96 8.15
N PHE A 133 7.37 4.71 9.02
CA PHE A 133 6.29 4.24 9.88
C PHE A 133 6.71 3.11 10.83
N GLY A 134 8.00 2.99 11.10
CA GLY A 134 8.58 2.01 12.01
C GLY A 134 9.42 2.69 13.08
N PRO A 135 9.30 2.29 14.35
CA PRO A 135 10.00 2.93 15.48
C PRO A 135 11.47 2.51 15.61
N GLY A 136 12.10 2.08 14.53
CA GLY A 136 13.50 1.67 14.52
C GLY A 136 13.72 0.18 14.81
N ARG A 137 12.77 -0.69 14.50
CA ARG A 137 12.92 -2.14 14.77
C ARG A 137 13.91 -2.80 13.81
N SER A 138 13.82 -2.51 12.53
CA SER A 138 14.73 -3.04 11.51
C SER A 138 16.07 -2.33 11.58
N THR A 139 16.08 -1.01 11.65
CA THR A 139 17.32 -0.22 11.76
C THR A 139 18.14 -0.58 13.01
N SER A 140 17.50 -0.82 14.17
CA SER A 140 18.20 -1.25 15.38
C SER A 140 18.85 -2.64 15.28
N ARG A 141 18.35 -3.48 14.37
CA ARG A 141 18.91 -4.82 14.12
C ARG A 141 19.92 -4.87 12.99
N ALA A 142 19.98 -3.86 12.16
CA ALA A 142 20.84 -3.81 10.98
C ALA A 142 22.31 -4.09 11.32
N SER A 143 22.83 -3.48 12.38
CA SER A 143 24.23 -3.67 12.81
C SER A 143 24.56 -5.10 13.24
N ALA A 144 23.57 -5.91 13.63
CA ALA A 144 23.79 -7.33 13.94
C ALA A 144 24.05 -8.19 12.68
N PHE A 145 23.83 -7.61 11.51
CA PHE A 145 24.05 -8.21 10.20
C PHE A 145 25.09 -7.44 9.38
N ASP A 146 25.95 -6.67 10.05
CA ASP A 146 26.96 -5.81 9.43
C ASP A 146 26.38 -4.79 8.43
N LEU A 147 25.11 -4.40 8.63
CA LEU A 147 24.44 -3.38 7.83
C LEU A 147 24.48 -2.02 8.52
N MET A 148 24.76 -0.95 7.77
CA MET A 148 24.72 0.43 8.27
C MET A 148 23.26 0.88 8.41
N PRO A 149 22.78 1.17 9.64
CA PRO A 149 21.46 1.72 9.85
C PRO A 149 21.37 3.18 9.41
N GLY A 150 20.29 3.53 8.75
CA GLY A 150 19.86 4.89 8.48
C GLY A 150 18.81 5.37 9.47
N MET A 151 18.03 6.37 9.07
CA MET A 151 17.00 6.97 9.90
C MET A 151 15.77 6.06 10.03
N ALA A 152 15.28 5.93 11.26
CA ALA A 152 13.93 5.44 11.52
C ALA A 152 12.99 6.64 11.67
N MET A 153 12.00 6.75 10.78
CA MET A 153 11.09 7.89 10.68
C MET A 153 9.67 7.45 11.06
N ASP A 154 9.30 7.75 12.29
CA ASP A 154 8.02 7.35 12.91
C ASP A 154 7.57 8.44 13.89
N LEU A 155 6.32 8.40 14.31
CA LEU A 155 5.78 9.33 15.29
C LEU A 155 6.60 9.35 16.60
N ARG A 156 7.15 8.19 17.02
CA ARG A 156 8.00 8.08 18.22
C ARG A 156 9.38 8.70 18.03
N THR A 157 9.85 8.83 16.80
CA THR A 157 11.12 9.46 16.46
C THR A 157 10.96 10.91 16.00
N GLY A 158 9.75 11.45 16.12
CA GLY A 158 9.44 12.85 15.84
C GLY A 158 9.04 13.15 14.40
N PHE A 159 8.45 12.16 13.69
CA PHE A 159 7.88 12.35 12.36
C PHE A 159 6.37 12.06 12.39
N ASP A 160 5.55 13.09 12.29
CA ASP A 160 4.11 12.95 12.07
C ASP A 160 3.79 13.08 10.57
N PHE A 161 3.64 11.95 9.90
CA PHE A 161 3.37 11.92 8.46
C PHE A 161 1.96 12.41 8.06
N ASN A 162 1.11 12.81 9.03
CA ASN A 162 -0.06 13.62 8.74
C ASN A 162 0.33 15.06 8.37
N MET A 163 1.52 15.51 8.82
CA MET A 163 2.05 16.83 8.55
C MET A 163 2.90 16.83 7.27
N GLU A 164 2.59 17.73 6.35
CA GLU A 164 3.36 17.84 5.10
C GLU A 164 4.84 18.16 5.34
N GLN A 165 5.13 19.02 6.32
CA GLN A 165 6.50 19.38 6.69
C GLN A 165 7.37 18.16 7.07
N ASP A 166 6.78 17.16 7.75
CA ASP A 166 7.51 15.95 8.13
C ASP A 166 7.69 15.00 6.94
N ARG A 167 6.72 14.96 6.00
CA ARG A 167 6.89 14.24 4.75
C ARG A 167 7.98 14.86 3.87
N VAL A 168 8.04 16.20 3.79
CA VAL A 168 9.12 16.93 3.07
C VAL A 168 10.47 16.65 3.72
N ARG A 169 10.56 16.73 5.05
CA ARG A 169 11.77 16.42 5.80
C ARG A 169 12.24 14.98 5.58
N ALA A 170 11.33 14.01 5.59
CA ALA A 170 11.65 12.62 5.33
C ALA A 170 12.18 12.40 3.90
N ARG A 171 11.57 13.02 2.88
CA ARG A 171 12.09 12.97 1.50
C ARG A 171 13.51 13.53 1.42
N ALA A 172 13.80 14.64 2.10
CA ALA A 172 15.13 15.23 2.11
C ALA A 172 16.20 14.29 2.74
N ILE A 173 15.85 13.64 3.85
CA ILE A 173 16.73 12.66 4.50
C ILE A 173 16.97 11.45 3.58
N ILE A 174 15.93 10.91 2.97
CA ILE A 174 16.04 9.76 2.05
C ILE A 174 16.90 10.11 0.82
N GLU A 175 16.77 11.34 0.31
CA GLU A 175 17.59 11.81 -0.81
C GLU A 175 19.06 12.02 -0.41
N GLU A 176 19.32 12.43 0.82
CA GLU A 176 20.67 12.57 1.38
C GLU A 176 21.31 11.21 1.70
N GLU A 177 20.59 10.35 2.46
CA GLU A 177 21.09 9.04 2.89
C GLU A 177 21.15 8.03 1.74
N LYS A 178 20.23 8.13 0.79
CA LYS A 178 20.04 7.17 -0.33
C LYS A 178 20.07 5.72 0.11
N PRO A 179 19.25 5.36 1.12
CA PRO A 179 19.31 4.04 1.70
C PRO A 179 19.08 2.96 0.65
N TRP A 180 19.85 1.89 0.73
CA TRP A 180 19.73 0.78 -0.20
C TRP A 180 18.37 0.08 -0.08
N LEU A 181 17.87 -0.09 1.14
CA LEU A 181 16.55 -0.65 1.45
C LEU A 181 15.75 0.32 2.32
N ILE A 182 14.53 0.60 1.92
CA ILE A 182 13.52 1.24 2.78
C ILE A 182 12.50 0.20 3.21
N VAL A 183 12.30 0.07 4.53
CA VAL A 183 11.23 -0.73 5.12
C VAL A 183 10.07 0.19 5.49
N GLY A 184 8.89 -0.01 4.92
CA GLY A 184 7.71 0.81 5.20
C GLY A 184 6.55 -0.02 5.74
N SER A 185 6.02 0.40 6.91
CA SER A 185 4.89 -0.24 7.59
C SER A 185 3.80 0.81 7.91
N PRO A 186 3.17 1.42 6.89
CA PRO A 186 2.16 2.45 7.12
C PRO A 186 0.94 1.91 7.85
N MET A 187 0.15 2.81 8.45
CA MET A 187 -1.03 2.46 9.23
C MET A 187 -2.02 1.60 8.45
N CYS A 188 -2.21 0.35 8.88
CA CYS A 188 -3.11 -0.63 8.27
C CYS A 188 -4.54 -0.62 8.83
N ALA A 189 -4.76 -0.05 10.03
CA ALA A 189 -6.04 -0.14 10.75
C ALA A 189 -7.23 0.36 9.93
N ALA A 190 -7.06 1.46 9.18
CA ALA A 190 -8.10 2.03 8.33
C ALA A 190 -8.54 1.10 7.18
N PHE A 191 -7.69 0.15 6.79
CA PHE A 191 -7.90 -0.76 5.67
C PHE A 191 -8.30 -2.17 6.11
N SER A 192 -8.44 -2.40 7.40
CA SER A 192 -8.92 -3.68 7.91
C SER A 192 -10.32 -4.00 7.38
N PRO A 193 -10.61 -5.26 6.97
CA PRO A 193 -11.97 -5.68 6.62
C PRO A 193 -13.00 -5.38 7.71
N LEU A 194 -12.60 -5.43 8.99
CA LEU A 194 -13.45 -5.11 10.15
C LEU A 194 -13.94 -3.65 10.15
N MET A 195 -13.23 -2.74 9.49
CA MET A 195 -13.67 -1.34 9.34
C MET A 195 -14.96 -1.22 8.52
N ALA A 196 -15.33 -2.24 7.75
CA ALA A 196 -16.62 -2.28 7.05
C ALA A 196 -17.80 -2.38 8.03
N LEU A 197 -17.59 -2.98 9.19
CA LEU A 197 -18.57 -3.16 10.27
C LEU A 197 -18.62 -1.96 11.24
N SER A 198 -17.63 -1.09 11.19
CA SER A 198 -17.54 0.07 12.08
C SER A 198 -18.55 1.15 11.70
N PRO A 199 -19.15 1.86 12.68
CA PRO A 199 -19.99 3.02 12.41
C PRO A 199 -19.22 4.06 11.57
N LYS A 200 -19.88 4.65 10.58
CA LYS A 200 -19.27 5.64 9.67
C LYS A 200 -19.17 7.02 10.35
N THR A 201 -18.50 7.08 11.48
CA THR A 201 -18.23 8.33 12.23
C THR A 201 -17.21 9.19 11.50
N ASP A 202 -17.12 10.47 11.86
CA ASP A 202 -16.12 11.36 11.28
C ASP A 202 -14.70 10.94 11.66
N LYS A 203 -14.50 10.36 12.84
CA LYS A 203 -13.21 9.75 13.23
C LYS A 203 -12.78 8.62 12.28
N VAL A 204 -13.70 7.74 11.90
CA VAL A 204 -13.43 6.65 10.95
C VAL A 204 -13.11 7.20 9.56
N LYS A 205 -13.84 8.23 9.11
CA LYS A 205 -13.55 8.90 7.83
C LYS A 205 -12.18 9.57 7.84
N GLN A 206 -11.83 10.25 8.93
CA GLN A 206 -10.53 10.89 9.10
C GLN A 206 -9.39 9.87 9.10
N ALA A 207 -9.53 8.76 9.83
CA ALA A 207 -8.54 7.69 9.81
C ALA A 207 -8.32 7.11 8.40
N MET A 208 -9.39 6.98 7.60
CA MET A 208 -9.28 6.55 6.21
C MET A 208 -8.53 7.57 5.36
N VAL A 209 -8.80 8.87 5.53
CA VAL A 209 -8.09 9.94 4.83
C VAL A 209 -6.61 9.89 5.16
N GLN A 210 -6.25 9.83 6.43
CA GLN A 210 -4.86 9.73 6.89
C GLN A 210 -4.16 8.48 6.36
N GLY A 211 -4.84 7.32 6.43
CA GLY A 211 -4.28 6.07 5.90
C GLY A 211 -3.97 6.14 4.40
N VAL A 212 -4.85 6.75 3.60
CA VAL A 212 -4.63 6.94 2.17
C VAL A 212 -3.47 7.92 1.91
N GLN A 213 -3.37 9.01 2.68
CA GLN A 213 -2.24 9.94 2.59
C GLN A 213 -0.91 9.26 2.88
N HIS A 214 -0.85 8.43 3.93
CA HIS A 214 0.34 7.68 4.30
C HIS A 214 0.74 6.69 3.20
N LEU A 215 -0.23 5.97 2.63
CA LEU A 215 0.05 5.06 1.51
C LEU A 215 0.51 5.79 0.26
N PHE A 216 -0.10 6.92 -0.06
CA PHE A 216 0.35 7.73 -1.17
C PHE A 216 1.81 8.16 -1.00
N PHE A 217 2.15 8.74 0.15
CA PHE A 217 3.51 9.16 0.48
C PHE A 217 4.52 8.02 0.37
N VAL A 218 4.22 6.85 0.94
CA VAL A 218 5.16 5.73 0.92
C VAL A 218 5.30 5.11 -0.47
N CYS A 219 4.22 5.06 -1.27
CA CYS A 219 4.28 4.59 -2.65
C CYS A 219 5.15 5.49 -3.54
N GLU A 220 5.12 6.81 -3.34
CA GLU A 220 6.04 7.72 -4.04
C GLU A 220 7.50 7.44 -3.70
N ILE A 221 7.80 7.20 -2.43
CA ILE A 221 9.15 6.82 -1.99
C ILE A 221 9.59 5.50 -2.64
N TYR A 222 8.70 4.50 -2.69
CA TYR A 222 9.02 3.21 -3.32
C TYR A 222 9.31 3.35 -4.82
N LYS A 223 8.52 4.15 -5.54
CA LYS A 223 8.78 4.46 -6.95
C LYS A 223 10.16 5.10 -7.14
N THR A 224 10.53 6.03 -6.25
CA THR A 224 11.86 6.64 -6.26
C THR A 224 12.97 5.63 -5.98
N GLN A 225 12.77 4.71 -5.03
CA GLN A 225 13.71 3.62 -4.75
C GLN A 225 13.95 2.76 -6.00
N ILE A 226 12.88 2.27 -6.61
CA ILE A 226 12.95 1.41 -7.81
C ILE A 226 13.65 2.15 -8.96
N SER A 227 13.20 3.37 -9.28
CA SER A 227 13.77 4.15 -10.38
C SER A 227 15.26 4.50 -10.19
N SER A 228 15.74 4.44 -8.95
CA SER A 228 17.14 4.66 -8.58
C SER A 228 17.93 3.35 -8.41
N GLY A 229 17.38 2.20 -8.77
CA GLY A 229 18.01 0.89 -8.62
C GLY A 229 18.17 0.43 -7.16
N ARG A 230 17.35 0.98 -6.25
CA ARG A 230 17.33 0.62 -4.82
C ARG A 230 16.07 -0.17 -4.50
N PHE A 231 15.96 -0.66 -3.27
CA PHE A 231 14.95 -1.61 -2.86
C PHE A 231 13.99 -1.03 -1.81
N PHE A 232 12.82 -1.63 -1.72
CA PHE A 232 11.87 -1.39 -0.65
C PHE A 232 11.25 -2.70 -0.17
N LEU A 233 10.76 -2.69 1.06
CA LEU A 233 9.89 -3.69 1.63
C LEU A 233 8.66 -3.00 2.21
N HIS A 234 7.48 -3.37 1.70
CA HIS A 234 6.20 -2.89 2.20
C HIS A 234 5.52 -3.98 3.03
N GLU A 235 5.31 -3.71 4.32
CA GLU A 235 4.57 -4.62 5.20
C GLU A 235 3.13 -4.13 5.35
N HIS A 236 2.17 -5.01 5.05
CA HIS A 236 0.75 -4.73 5.25
C HIS A 236 -0.04 -6.04 5.37
N PRO A 237 -1.12 -6.10 6.20
CA PRO A 237 -1.89 -7.33 6.34
C PRO A 237 -2.45 -7.81 5.00
N LYS A 238 -2.37 -9.13 4.75
CA LYS A 238 -2.84 -9.76 3.50
C LYS A 238 -4.27 -9.36 3.12
N ALA A 239 -5.18 -9.33 4.10
CA ALA A 239 -6.59 -9.00 3.88
C ALA A 239 -6.89 -7.49 3.87
N ALA A 240 -5.88 -6.60 3.89
CA ALA A 240 -6.10 -5.16 3.91
C ALA A 240 -6.68 -4.67 2.57
N THR A 241 -7.72 -3.84 2.63
CA THR A 241 -8.34 -3.28 1.43
C THR A 241 -7.44 -2.27 0.69
N SER A 242 -6.33 -1.87 1.29
CA SER A 242 -5.30 -1.00 0.70
C SER A 242 -4.64 -1.59 -0.55
N TRP A 243 -4.52 -2.91 -0.66
CA TRP A 243 -3.99 -3.58 -1.86
C TRP A 243 -4.79 -3.26 -3.13
N GLY A 244 -6.07 -2.87 -2.98
CA GLY A 244 -6.92 -2.44 -4.08
C GLY A 244 -6.79 -0.97 -4.46
N LEU A 245 -5.95 -0.17 -3.78
CA LEU A 245 -5.70 1.22 -4.12
C LEU A 245 -4.85 1.33 -5.37
N TRP A 246 -5.19 2.26 -6.26
CA TRP A 246 -4.50 2.44 -7.52
C TRP A 246 -3.00 2.73 -7.35
N MET A 247 -2.61 3.58 -6.37
CA MET A 247 -1.21 3.90 -6.11
C MET A 247 -0.40 2.69 -5.63
N VAL A 248 -1.03 1.77 -4.89
CA VAL A 248 -0.40 0.52 -4.48
C VAL A 248 -0.26 -0.43 -5.67
N LYS A 249 -1.32 -0.55 -6.50
CA LYS A 249 -1.27 -1.35 -7.73
C LYS A 249 -0.20 -0.88 -8.69
N GLU A 250 -0.05 0.43 -8.89
CA GLU A 250 1.04 0.97 -9.72
C GLU A 250 2.42 0.54 -9.24
N VAL A 251 2.65 0.48 -7.92
CA VAL A 251 3.91 -0.04 -7.38
C VAL A 251 4.04 -1.54 -7.60
N LEU A 252 2.95 -2.31 -7.40
CA LEU A 252 2.94 -3.76 -7.62
C LEU A 252 3.17 -4.15 -9.09
N ASP A 253 2.72 -3.30 -10.02
CA ASP A 253 2.87 -3.52 -11.46
C ASP A 253 4.26 -3.12 -11.99
N MET A 254 5.14 -2.54 -11.15
CA MET A 254 6.50 -2.19 -11.56
C MET A 254 7.38 -3.45 -11.69
N GLU A 255 8.27 -3.44 -12.69
CA GLU A 255 9.21 -4.54 -12.93
C GLU A 255 10.09 -4.81 -11.68
N GLY A 256 10.25 -6.07 -11.32
CA GLY A 256 11.05 -6.50 -10.17
C GLY A 256 10.31 -6.43 -8.82
N VAL A 257 9.07 -5.95 -8.77
CA VAL A 257 8.27 -5.97 -7.56
C VAL A 257 7.54 -7.30 -7.43
N VAL A 258 7.68 -7.93 -6.26
CA VAL A 258 7.03 -9.21 -5.95
C VAL A 258 6.25 -9.08 -4.64
N THR A 259 5.14 -9.81 -4.55
CA THR A 259 4.35 -9.93 -3.32
C THR A 259 4.56 -11.31 -2.71
N VAL A 260 4.89 -11.34 -1.43
CA VAL A 260 5.11 -12.58 -0.67
C VAL A 260 4.17 -12.62 0.52
N ASP A 261 3.43 -13.72 0.64
CA ASP A 261 2.65 -14.01 1.86
C ASP A 261 3.57 -14.60 2.93
N CYS A 262 3.56 -13.97 4.11
CA CYS A 262 4.48 -14.28 5.18
C CYS A 262 3.71 -14.41 6.49
N ASP A 263 3.71 -15.61 7.07
CA ASP A 263 3.12 -15.86 8.38
C ASP A 263 4.12 -15.48 9.47
N GLN A 264 3.83 -14.45 10.25
CA GLN A 264 4.71 -13.96 11.32
C GLN A 264 5.06 -15.04 12.36
N CYS A 265 4.16 -15.99 12.61
CA CYS A 265 4.43 -17.11 13.52
C CYS A 265 5.54 -18.04 13.02
N ALA A 266 5.79 -18.13 11.71
CA ALA A 266 6.91 -18.86 11.13
C ALA A 266 8.27 -18.26 11.52
N PHE A 267 8.29 -17.00 11.93
CA PHE A 267 9.48 -16.27 12.38
C PHE A 267 9.54 -16.06 13.90
N GLY A 268 8.83 -16.90 14.67
CA GLY A 268 8.90 -16.92 16.13
C GLY A 268 8.03 -15.85 16.83
N LEU A 269 7.12 -15.17 16.12
CA LEU A 269 6.09 -14.35 16.74
C LEU A 269 4.93 -15.24 17.20
N TRP A 270 4.91 -15.56 18.49
CA TRP A 270 3.87 -16.37 19.10
C TRP A 270 2.73 -15.47 19.60
N CYS A 271 1.50 -15.85 19.28
CA CYS A 271 0.33 -15.31 19.93
C CYS A 271 0.13 -16.06 21.27
N THR A 272 0.17 -15.36 22.39
CA THR A 272 -0.08 -15.94 23.71
C THR A 272 -1.48 -16.54 23.82
N ASP A 273 -2.43 -16.06 23.01
CA ASP A 273 -3.83 -16.50 23.03
C ASP A 273 -4.07 -17.78 22.20
N CYS A 274 -3.08 -18.23 21.43
CA CYS A 274 -3.15 -19.48 20.65
C CYS A 274 -2.70 -20.71 21.44
N LEU A 275 -2.28 -20.55 22.71
CA LEU A 275 -1.80 -21.62 23.61
C LEU A 275 -2.79 -21.91 24.76
N GLY A 276 -4.04 -21.45 24.63
CA GLY A 276 -5.14 -21.69 25.58
C GLY A 276 -5.67 -23.11 25.56
#